data_432e7b8b0e52f97b0994d2979ce9ab53
#
_entry.id   432e7b8b0e52f97b0994d2979ce9ab53
#
_cell.length_a   1.000
_cell.length_b   1.000
_cell.length_c   1.000
_cell.angle_alpha   90.00
_cell.angle_beta   90.00
_cell.angle_gamma   90.00
#
_symmetry.space_group_name_H-M   'P 1'
#
loop_
_entity.id
_entity.type
_entity.pdbx_description
1 polymer ?
#
loop_
_entity_poly.entity_id
_entity_poly.type
_entity_poly.pdbx_seq_one_letter_code
_entity_poly.pdbx_strand_id
1 'polypeptide(L)'
;KAQMCVGGSAELARALDRAGRETGGEIRCRSEPRRILVENETAVGVETQAGERILARHFVASSLNPQQTFLELMDEKDVPKVWRNKAAGFAYNLIAPLFGLNLNLRERPVYEAEKRFPQLSGALMVILGLEGYAQFPEIVDCHEKGEIPPTVMWGSTPTVFDPSQAPRGRHTAFMWEKLPYR
;
A
#
# COMPACT_ATOMS: atom_id res chain seq x y z
N LYS A 1 -13.79 -3.97 16.68
CA LYS A 1 -14.64 -3.17 15.78
C LYS A 1 -13.73 -2.58 14.70
N ALA A 2 -14.08 -2.77 13.42
CA ALA A 2 -13.42 -2.04 12.32
C ALA A 2 -13.87 -0.57 12.37
N GLN A 3 -12.94 0.34 12.02
CA GLN A 3 -13.21 1.77 11.91
C GLN A 3 -12.78 2.25 10.52
N MET A 4 -13.54 3.16 9.97
CA MET A 4 -13.23 3.81 8.69
C MET A 4 -13.09 5.32 8.91
N CYS A 5 -12.16 5.93 8.18
CA CYS A 5 -12.08 7.39 8.13
C CYS A 5 -13.23 7.93 7.28
N VAL A 6 -13.98 8.87 7.80
CA VAL A 6 -14.97 9.61 7.00
C VAL A 6 -14.24 10.39 5.90
N GLY A 7 -14.71 10.29 4.66
CA GLY A 7 -14.04 10.84 3.48
C GLY A 7 -13.00 9.91 2.84
N GLY A 8 -12.77 8.72 3.42
CA GLY A 8 -11.86 7.71 2.91
C GLY A 8 -10.47 7.73 3.53
N SER A 9 -9.60 6.81 3.09
CA SER A 9 -8.27 6.61 3.68
C SER A 9 -7.32 7.82 3.53
N ALA A 10 -7.53 8.66 2.53
CA ALA A 10 -6.75 9.89 2.35
C ALA A 10 -6.91 10.88 3.53
N GLU A 11 -8.04 10.83 4.24
CA GLU A 11 -8.25 11.70 5.41
C GLU A 11 -7.32 11.36 6.57
N LEU A 12 -6.92 10.10 6.72
CA LEU A 12 -5.89 9.72 7.69
C LEU A 12 -4.55 10.37 7.35
N ALA A 13 -4.14 10.33 6.08
CA ALA A 13 -2.90 10.96 5.63
C ALA A 13 -2.95 12.50 5.86
N ARG A 14 -4.10 13.14 5.56
CA ARG A 14 -4.29 14.58 5.82
C ARG A 14 -4.26 14.92 7.30
N ALA A 15 -4.82 14.06 8.16
CA ALA A 15 -4.77 14.26 9.60
C ALA A 15 -3.34 14.17 10.14
N LEU A 16 -2.55 13.20 9.64
CA LEU A 16 -1.13 13.06 10.01
C LEU A 16 -0.28 14.23 9.48
N ASP A 17 -0.53 14.69 8.24
CA ASP A 17 0.12 15.89 7.70
C ASP A 17 -0.13 17.11 8.59
N ARG A 18 -1.38 17.35 8.95
CA ARG A 18 -1.76 18.45 9.84
C ARG A 18 -1.08 18.35 11.20
N ALA A 19 -1.15 17.19 11.85
CA ALA A 19 -0.51 16.96 13.14
C ALA A 19 1.01 17.17 13.07
N GLY A 20 1.66 16.68 11.99
CA GLY A 20 3.08 16.90 11.76
C GLY A 20 3.44 18.37 11.64
N ARG A 21 2.64 19.16 10.91
CA ARG A 21 2.86 20.62 10.75
C ARG A 21 2.59 21.39 12.04
N GLU A 22 1.56 21.03 12.80
CA GLU A 22 1.25 21.63 14.10
C GLU A 22 2.38 21.44 15.13
N THR A 23 3.16 20.37 14.99
CA THR A 23 4.35 20.11 15.83
C THR A 23 5.65 20.68 15.26
N GLY A 24 5.58 21.53 14.21
CA GLY A 24 6.73 22.17 13.59
C GLY A 24 7.41 21.35 12.50
N GLY A 25 6.80 20.24 12.08
CA GLY A 25 7.29 19.43 10.96
C GLY A 25 7.05 20.12 9.62
N GLU A 26 7.94 19.88 8.67
CA GLU A 26 7.82 20.32 7.28
C GLU A 26 7.64 19.10 6.37
N ILE A 27 6.62 19.14 5.51
CA ILE A 27 6.40 18.12 4.49
C ILE A 27 6.67 18.73 3.13
N ARG A 28 7.65 18.19 2.43
CA ARG A 28 8.05 18.58 1.09
C ARG A 28 7.69 17.50 0.09
N CYS A 29 6.73 17.80 -0.77
CA CYS A 29 6.37 16.96 -1.89
C CYS A 29 7.28 17.24 -3.09
N ARG A 30 7.37 16.31 -4.05
CA ARG A 30 8.20 16.42 -5.26
C ARG A 30 9.69 16.68 -4.94
N SER A 31 10.15 16.16 -3.82
CA SER A 31 11.53 16.26 -3.33
C SER A 31 12.14 14.86 -3.28
N GLU A 32 12.28 14.26 -4.45
CA GLU A 32 12.84 12.91 -4.58
C GLU A 32 14.29 12.88 -4.07
N PRO A 33 14.63 11.97 -3.17
CA PRO A 33 16.00 11.83 -2.66
C PRO A 33 16.90 11.27 -3.76
N ARG A 34 18.07 11.88 -3.93
CA ARG A 34 19.14 11.41 -4.80
C ARG A 34 20.13 10.54 -4.02
N ARG A 35 20.48 10.98 -2.81
CA ARG A 35 21.37 10.23 -1.94
C ARG A 35 21.23 10.64 -0.47
N ILE A 36 21.64 9.74 0.41
CA ILE A 36 21.85 10.00 1.84
C ILE A 36 23.28 10.50 2.02
N LEU A 37 23.42 11.65 2.69
CA LEU A 37 24.72 12.22 3.00
C LEU A 37 25.29 11.55 4.24
N VAL A 38 26.51 11.03 4.13
CA VAL A 38 27.21 10.36 5.24
C VAL A 38 28.54 11.05 5.48
N GLU A 39 28.81 11.41 6.74
CA GLU A 39 30.07 11.97 7.20
C GLU A 39 30.50 11.23 8.49
N ASN A 40 31.74 10.76 8.54
CA ASN A 40 32.29 10.04 9.71
C ASN A 40 31.34 8.89 10.16
N GLU A 41 30.91 8.04 9.23
CA GLU A 41 30.03 6.89 9.47
C GLU A 41 28.62 7.27 10.01
N THR A 42 28.24 8.53 9.91
CA THR A 42 26.95 9.06 10.41
C THR A 42 26.15 9.66 9.26
N ALA A 43 24.87 9.30 9.16
CA ALA A 43 23.95 9.94 8.22
C ALA A 43 23.63 11.36 8.69
N VAL A 44 24.09 12.36 7.94
CA VAL A 44 23.97 13.79 8.29
C VAL A 44 22.90 14.53 7.49
N GLY A 45 22.23 13.88 6.55
CA GLY A 45 21.19 14.51 5.75
C GLY A 45 20.87 13.75 4.49
N VAL A 46 20.15 14.42 3.60
CA VAL A 46 19.81 13.93 2.27
C VAL A 46 20.07 14.99 1.21
N GLU A 47 20.43 14.57 0.02
CA GLU A 47 20.47 15.41 -1.18
C GLU A 47 19.33 15.01 -2.10
N THR A 48 18.59 15.98 -2.59
CA THR A 48 17.48 15.76 -3.54
C THR A 48 17.99 15.67 -4.99
N GLN A 49 17.16 15.18 -5.90
CA GLN A 49 17.46 15.19 -7.34
C GLN A 49 17.70 16.61 -7.88
N ALA A 50 17.11 17.61 -7.26
CA ALA A 50 17.33 19.03 -7.60
C ALA A 50 18.67 19.59 -7.07
N GLY A 51 19.46 18.78 -6.33
CA GLY A 51 20.73 19.19 -5.74
C GLY A 51 20.61 19.93 -4.40
N GLU A 52 19.41 20.07 -3.85
CA GLU A 52 19.22 20.65 -2.53
C GLU A 52 19.71 19.69 -1.44
N ARG A 53 20.46 20.21 -0.46
CA ARG A 53 20.92 19.47 0.71
C ARG A 53 20.09 19.84 1.93
N ILE A 54 19.48 18.83 2.55
CA ILE A 54 18.69 18.95 3.76
C ILE A 54 19.43 18.21 4.87
N LEU A 55 19.94 18.98 5.85
CA LEU A 55 20.75 18.43 6.93
C LEU A 55 19.88 17.94 8.07
N ALA A 56 20.24 16.81 8.66
CA ALA A 56 19.60 16.22 9.82
C ALA A 56 20.37 16.59 11.10
N ARG A 57 19.66 16.96 12.16
CA ARG A 57 20.25 17.26 13.46
C ARG A 57 20.51 15.99 14.29
N HIS A 58 19.66 14.98 14.13
CA HIS A 58 19.68 13.81 15.00
C HIS A 58 19.80 12.50 14.21
N PHE A 59 18.96 12.30 13.19
CA PHE A 59 18.97 11.09 12.38
C PHE A 59 18.30 11.30 11.02
N VAL A 60 18.55 10.40 10.10
CA VAL A 60 17.84 10.24 8.84
C VAL A 60 17.04 8.94 8.91
N ALA A 61 15.71 9.01 8.72
CA ALA A 61 14.84 7.85 8.66
C ALA A 61 14.43 7.61 7.21
N SER A 62 14.49 6.36 6.76
CA SER A 62 14.02 5.93 5.44
C SER A 62 12.86 4.97 5.58
N SER A 63 11.76 5.22 4.85
CA SER A 63 10.65 4.30 4.66
C SER A 63 10.75 3.51 3.35
N LEU A 64 11.82 3.72 2.58
CA LEU A 64 12.10 2.95 1.38
C LEU A 64 12.55 1.54 1.73
N ASN A 65 12.48 0.64 0.74
CA ASN A 65 12.96 -0.73 0.95
C ASN A 65 14.50 -0.77 1.20
N PRO A 66 15.01 -1.87 1.76
CA PRO A 66 16.45 -1.98 2.08
C PRO A 66 17.36 -1.81 0.88
N GLN A 67 16.99 -2.30 -0.29
CA GLN A 67 17.80 -2.17 -1.50
C GLN A 67 17.91 -0.72 -1.93
N GLN A 68 16.79 -0.02 -2.04
CA GLN A 68 16.79 1.41 -2.35
C GLN A 68 17.58 2.22 -1.33
N THR A 69 17.36 1.98 -0.05
CA THR A 69 18.05 2.74 1.01
C THR A 69 19.55 2.52 1.02
N PHE A 70 19.99 1.24 1.04
CA PHE A 70 21.40 0.89 1.29
C PHE A 70 22.23 0.63 0.04
N LEU A 71 21.62 0.38 -1.13
CA LEU A 71 22.34 0.09 -2.37
C LEU A 71 22.21 1.20 -3.40
N GLU A 72 21.12 1.98 -3.38
CA GLU A 72 20.87 3.04 -4.37
C GLU A 72 21.13 4.44 -3.82
N LEU A 73 20.69 4.71 -2.56
CA LEU A 73 20.80 6.05 -1.96
C LEU A 73 22.06 6.25 -1.10
N MET A 74 22.89 5.24 -0.88
CA MET A 74 24.15 5.36 -0.13
C MET A 74 25.31 4.89 -0.98
N ASP A 75 26.44 5.57 -0.86
CA ASP A 75 27.68 5.13 -1.48
C ASP A 75 28.17 3.82 -0.83
N GLU A 76 28.77 2.92 -1.64
CA GLU A 76 29.23 1.61 -1.16
C GLU A 76 30.16 1.69 0.04
N LYS A 77 31.05 2.69 0.05
CA LYS A 77 32.02 2.94 1.12
C LYS A 77 31.40 3.30 2.47
N ASP A 78 30.15 3.85 2.43
CA ASP A 78 29.43 4.38 3.59
C ASP A 78 28.49 3.34 4.21
N VAL A 79 28.35 2.16 3.58
CA VAL A 79 27.50 1.08 4.07
C VAL A 79 28.34 -0.09 4.56
N PRO A 80 28.24 -0.49 5.83
CA PRO A 80 28.92 -1.68 6.32
C PRO A 80 28.62 -2.90 5.45
N LYS A 81 29.64 -3.67 5.07
CA LYS A 81 29.52 -4.83 4.17
C LYS A 81 28.43 -5.81 4.59
N VAL A 82 28.25 -5.99 5.89
CA VAL A 82 27.22 -6.89 6.44
C VAL A 82 25.81 -6.40 6.13
N TRP A 83 25.57 -5.11 6.16
CA TRP A 83 24.26 -4.50 5.85
C TRP A 83 24.01 -4.49 4.36
N ARG A 84 25.03 -4.18 3.58
CA ARG A 84 24.97 -4.26 2.11
C ARG A 84 24.60 -5.66 1.64
N ASN A 85 25.25 -6.70 2.20
CA ASN A 85 24.92 -8.08 1.87
C ASN A 85 23.47 -8.45 2.27
N LYS A 86 23.01 -8.00 3.44
CA LYS A 86 21.62 -8.21 3.86
C LYS A 86 20.62 -7.49 2.95
N ALA A 87 20.92 -6.27 2.55
CA ALA A 87 20.06 -5.52 1.63
C ALA A 87 20.03 -6.18 0.23
N ALA A 88 21.16 -6.59 -0.29
CA ALA A 88 21.26 -7.30 -1.57
C ALA A 88 20.52 -8.64 -1.57
N GLY A 89 20.60 -9.37 -0.47
CA GLY A 89 19.91 -10.67 -0.31
C GLY A 89 18.47 -10.54 0.20
N PHE A 90 17.92 -9.33 0.34
CA PHE A 90 16.55 -9.15 0.78
C PHE A 90 15.57 -9.65 -0.28
N ALA A 91 14.83 -10.71 0.07
CA ALA A 91 13.86 -11.31 -0.83
C ALA A 91 12.47 -10.71 -0.60
N TYR A 92 11.86 -10.28 -1.68
CA TYR A 92 10.46 -9.85 -1.69
C TYR A 92 9.56 -11.05 -1.95
N ASN A 93 8.35 -11.01 -1.40
CA ASN A 93 7.33 -11.98 -1.77
C ASN A 93 6.80 -11.62 -3.17
N LEU A 94 7.23 -12.37 -4.17
CA LEU A 94 6.82 -12.20 -5.57
C LEU A 94 5.70 -13.17 -5.97
N ILE A 95 5.26 -14.03 -5.06
CA ILE A 95 4.30 -15.11 -5.38
C ILE A 95 2.92 -14.54 -5.64
N ALA A 96 2.51 -13.54 -4.86
CA ALA A 96 1.13 -13.06 -4.90
C ALA A 96 1.04 -11.55 -4.66
N PRO A 97 1.52 -10.70 -5.58
CA PRO A 97 1.25 -9.27 -5.53
C PRO A 97 -0.24 -8.99 -5.62
N LEU A 98 -0.66 -7.92 -4.99
CA LEU A 98 -2.04 -7.52 -4.96
C LEU A 98 -2.41 -6.73 -6.22
N PHE A 99 -3.28 -7.28 -7.04
CA PHE A 99 -3.96 -6.55 -8.10
C PHE A 99 -5.19 -5.84 -7.52
N GLY A 100 -5.34 -4.55 -7.79
CA GLY A 100 -6.45 -3.74 -7.30
C GLY A 100 -7.28 -3.15 -8.43
N LEU A 101 -8.58 -3.41 -8.42
CA LEU A 101 -9.56 -2.79 -9.31
C LEU A 101 -10.39 -1.79 -8.50
N ASN A 102 -10.35 -0.52 -8.90
CA ASN A 102 -11.18 0.53 -8.33
C ASN A 102 -12.30 0.88 -9.31
N LEU A 103 -13.54 0.89 -8.82
CA LEU A 103 -14.74 1.07 -9.61
C LEU A 103 -15.50 2.33 -9.20
N ASN A 104 -15.91 3.12 -10.17
CA ASN A 104 -16.91 4.18 -10.01
C ASN A 104 -18.24 3.68 -10.55
N LEU A 105 -19.25 3.62 -9.70
CA LEU A 105 -20.51 2.96 -9.96
C LEU A 105 -21.66 3.98 -10.00
N ARG A 106 -22.61 3.75 -10.90
CA ARG A 106 -23.84 4.55 -10.97
C ARG A 106 -24.80 4.21 -9.85
N GLU A 107 -24.77 2.95 -9.42
CA GLU A 107 -25.66 2.38 -8.40
C GLU A 107 -24.83 1.47 -7.49
N ARG A 108 -25.35 1.18 -6.29
CA ARG A 108 -24.77 0.18 -5.40
C ARG A 108 -24.83 -1.20 -6.05
N PRO A 109 -23.77 -1.99 -6.02
CA PRO A 109 -23.86 -3.38 -6.46
C PRO A 109 -24.85 -4.14 -5.56
N VAL A 110 -25.71 -4.93 -6.19
CA VAL A 110 -26.65 -5.82 -5.50
C VAL A 110 -26.25 -7.25 -5.80
N TYR A 111 -25.93 -8.00 -4.76
CA TYR A 111 -25.55 -9.39 -4.90
C TYR A 111 -26.78 -10.30 -4.89
N GLU A 112 -26.76 -11.35 -5.73
CA GLU A 112 -27.86 -12.31 -5.80
C GLU A 112 -28.17 -12.93 -4.42
N ALA A 113 -27.12 -13.15 -3.62
CA ALA A 113 -27.25 -13.67 -2.26
C ALA A 113 -28.04 -12.75 -1.31
N GLU A 114 -28.20 -11.44 -1.62
CA GLU A 114 -28.98 -10.52 -0.80
C GLU A 114 -30.48 -10.89 -0.79
N LYS A 115 -30.97 -11.56 -1.82
CA LYS A 115 -32.34 -12.05 -1.84
C LYS A 115 -32.63 -13.04 -0.71
N ARG A 116 -31.61 -13.84 -0.35
CA ARG A 116 -31.70 -14.84 0.72
C ARG A 116 -31.19 -14.31 2.06
N PHE A 117 -30.20 -13.41 2.00
CA PHE A 117 -29.53 -12.85 3.18
C PHE A 117 -29.46 -11.31 3.06
N PRO A 118 -30.56 -10.59 3.34
CA PRO A 118 -30.64 -9.12 3.15
C PRO A 118 -29.56 -8.33 3.91
N GLN A 119 -29.03 -8.88 5.02
CA GLN A 119 -27.95 -8.26 5.81
C GLN A 119 -26.63 -8.12 5.04
N LEU A 120 -26.45 -8.84 3.92
CA LEU A 120 -25.26 -8.69 3.07
C LEU A 120 -25.16 -7.32 2.44
N SER A 121 -26.26 -6.60 2.31
CA SER A 121 -26.27 -5.20 1.82
C SER A 121 -25.41 -4.27 2.69
N GLY A 122 -25.20 -4.63 3.97
CA GLY A 122 -24.35 -3.92 4.93
C GLY A 122 -23.01 -4.63 5.20
N ALA A 123 -22.56 -5.53 4.36
CA ALA A 123 -21.28 -6.20 4.53
C ALA A 123 -20.14 -5.23 4.23
N LEU A 124 -19.19 -5.10 5.18
CA LEU A 124 -18.00 -4.27 5.00
C LEU A 124 -17.06 -4.87 3.94
N MET A 125 -16.97 -6.18 3.88
CA MET A 125 -16.12 -6.91 2.96
C MET A 125 -16.90 -8.06 2.33
N VAL A 126 -16.73 -8.23 1.04
CA VAL A 126 -17.28 -9.36 0.29
C VAL A 126 -16.17 -10.13 -0.40
N ILE A 127 -16.36 -11.43 -0.52
CA ILE A 127 -15.48 -12.31 -1.28
C ILE A 127 -16.33 -12.90 -2.40
N LEU A 128 -15.86 -12.79 -3.63
CA LEU A 128 -16.51 -13.27 -4.83
C LEU A 128 -15.70 -14.38 -5.46
N GLY A 129 -16.35 -15.41 -6.00
CA GLY A 129 -15.70 -16.52 -6.70
C GLY A 129 -15.19 -17.66 -5.82
N LEU A 130 -15.26 -17.53 -4.49
CA LEU A 130 -14.90 -18.60 -3.57
C LEU A 130 -16.12 -19.44 -3.22
N GLU A 131 -16.19 -20.67 -3.72
CA GLU A 131 -17.29 -21.60 -3.45
C GLU A 131 -17.05 -22.44 -2.18
N GLY A 132 -15.80 -22.66 -1.84
CA GLY A 132 -15.45 -23.40 -0.63
C GLY A 132 -13.95 -23.53 -0.38
N TYR A 133 -13.58 -24.03 0.79
CA TYR A 133 -12.18 -24.16 1.21
C TYR A 133 -11.35 -25.11 0.31
N ALA A 134 -12.00 -26.03 -0.40
CA ALA A 134 -11.32 -26.96 -1.31
C ALA A 134 -10.60 -26.26 -2.48
N GLN A 135 -10.96 -25.00 -2.78
CA GLN A 135 -10.30 -24.23 -3.84
C GLN A 135 -8.93 -23.65 -3.42
N PHE A 136 -8.65 -23.51 -2.11
CA PHE A 136 -7.38 -22.90 -1.66
C PHE A 136 -6.12 -23.61 -2.14
N PRO A 137 -6.03 -24.96 -2.11
CA PRO A 137 -4.85 -25.65 -2.61
C PRO A 137 -4.55 -25.33 -4.09
N GLU A 138 -5.58 -25.30 -4.94
CA GLU A 138 -5.46 -24.95 -6.35
C GLU A 138 -4.99 -23.51 -6.55
N ILE A 139 -5.54 -22.56 -5.79
CA ILE A 139 -5.14 -21.14 -5.84
C ILE A 139 -3.67 -20.99 -5.45
N VAL A 140 -3.23 -21.67 -4.39
CA VAL A 140 -1.82 -21.64 -3.94
C VAL A 140 -0.91 -22.27 -4.99
N ASP A 141 -1.28 -23.42 -5.54
CA ASP A 141 -0.51 -24.12 -6.56
C ASP A 141 -0.32 -23.27 -7.84
N CYS A 142 -1.39 -22.59 -8.29
CA CYS A 142 -1.29 -21.63 -9.40
C CYS A 142 -0.30 -20.50 -9.08
N HIS A 143 -0.36 -19.92 -7.88
CA HIS A 143 0.56 -18.86 -7.49
C HIS A 143 2.01 -19.33 -7.44
N GLU A 144 2.28 -20.52 -6.92
CA GLU A 144 3.63 -21.09 -6.88
C GLU A 144 4.18 -21.38 -8.27
N LYS A 145 3.33 -21.79 -9.21
CA LYS A 145 3.68 -22.00 -10.62
C LYS A 145 3.78 -20.72 -11.43
N GLY A 146 3.33 -19.59 -10.89
CA GLY A 146 3.23 -18.31 -11.60
C GLY A 146 2.10 -18.31 -12.62
N GLU A 147 1.05 -19.08 -12.39
CA GLU A 147 -0.17 -19.17 -13.19
C GLU A 147 -1.27 -18.30 -12.57
N ILE A 148 -2.20 -17.84 -13.39
CA ILE A 148 -3.38 -17.08 -12.91
C ILE A 148 -4.36 -18.09 -12.32
N PRO A 149 -4.69 -17.97 -11.01
CA PRO A 149 -5.65 -18.87 -10.38
C PRO A 149 -7.09 -18.60 -10.84
N PRO A 150 -8.04 -19.49 -10.52
CA PRO A 150 -9.46 -19.16 -10.60
C PRO A 150 -9.73 -17.85 -9.84
N THR A 151 -10.54 -16.97 -10.45
CA THR A 151 -10.78 -15.63 -9.89
C THR A 151 -11.46 -15.70 -8.52
N VAL A 152 -10.75 -15.24 -7.50
CA VAL A 152 -11.27 -15.03 -6.15
C VAL A 152 -10.92 -13.61 -5.72
N MET A 153 -11.89 -12.71 -5.86
CA MET A 153 -11.73 -11.31 -5.51
C MET A 153 -12.35 -11.01 -4.15
N TRP A 154 -11.72 -10.15 -3.38
CA TRP A 154 -12.32 -9.59 -2.17
C TRP A 154 -12.31 -8.07 -2.24
N GLY A 155 -13.33 -7.47 -1.71
CA GLY A 155 -13.45 -6.03 -1.76
C GLY A 155 -14.58 -5.47 -0.94
N SER A 156 -14.85 -4.20 -1.17
CA SER A 156 -15.86 -3.45 -0.44
C SER A 156 -16.51 -2.41 -1.34
N THR A 157 -17.70 -1.97 -0.92
CA THR A 157 -18.36 -0.77 -1.43
C THR A 157 -18.38 0.28 -0.31
N PRO A 158 -17.31 1.06 -0.11
CA PRO A 158 -17.17 1.95 1.04
C PRO A 158 -18.30 2.96 1.18
N THR A 159 -18.88 3.39 0.07
CA THR A 159 -19.98 4.36 0.03
C THR A 159 -21.29 3.87 0.63
N VAL A 160 -21.40 2.57 0.95
CA VAL A 160 -22.52 2.03 1.74
C VAL A 160 -22.44 2.54 3.20
N PHE A 161 -21.22 2.75 3.70
CA PHE A 161 -20.95 3.20 5.07
C PHE A 161 -20.68 4.70 5.16
N ASP A 162 -20.02 5.22 4.13
CA ASP A 162 -19.64 6.62 4.03
C ASP A 162 -19.95 7.18 2.63
N PRO A 163 -21.17 7.70 2.43
CA PRO A 163 -21.58 8.28 1.15
C PRO A 163 -20.72 9.47 0.68
N SER A 164 -19.93 10.08 1.57
CA SER A 164 -19.06 11.21 1.22
C SER A 164 -17.92 10.84 0.26
N GLN A 165 -17.63 9.54 0.10
CA GLN A 165 -16.59 9.04 -0.80
C GLN A 165 -17.01 8.99 -2.28
N ALA A 166 -18.20 9.44 -2.63
CA ALA A 166 -18.68 9.58 -4.01
C ALA A 166 -19.61 10.78 -4.15
N PRO A 167 -19.85 11.30 -5.38
CA PRO A 167 -20.90 12.25 -5.65
C PRO A 167 -22.26 11.69 -5.25
N ARG A 168 -23.20 12.58 -4.89
CA ARG A 168 -24.54 12.19 -4.45
C ARG A 168 -25.20 11.20 -5.44
N GLY A 169 -25.68 10.07 -4.91
CA GLY A 169 -26.33 9.02 -5.69
C GLY A 169 -25.36 8.17 -6.53
N ARG A 170 -24.06 8.27 -6.28
CA ARG A 170 -23.04 7.43 -6.89
C ARG A 170 -22.35 6.59 -5.84
N HIS A 171 -21.64 5.57 -6.30
CA HIS A 171 -20.93 4.65 -5.43
C HIS A 171 -19.50 4.39 -5.92
N THR A 172 -18.65 4.00 -4.99
CA THR A 172 -17.33 3.45 -5.29
C THR A 172 -17.25 2.03 -4.78
N ALA A 173 -16.49 1.21 -5.45
CA ALA A 173 -16.09 -0.10 -4.95
C ALA A 173 -14.63 -0.35 -5.29
N PHE A 174 -14.00 -1.19 -4.49
CA PHE A 174 -12.71 -1.77 -4.84
C PHE A 174 -12.79 -3.28 -4.75
N MET A 175 -12.05 -3.95 -5.60
CA MET A 175 -11.88 -5.39 -5.60
C MET A 175 -10.40 -5.68 -5.72
N TRP A 176 -9.91 -6.62 -4.93
CA TRP A 176 -8.52 -7.05 -4.92
C TRP A 176 -8.42 -8.53 -5.23
N GLU A 177 -7.38 -8.88 -5.93
CA GLU A 177 -7.01 -10.25 -6.22
C GLU A 177 -5.51 -10.42 -6.09
N LYS A 178 -5.06 -11.57 -5.65
CA LYS A 178 -3.65 -11.92 -5.69
C LYS A 178 -3.34 -12.56 -7.03
N LEU A 179 -2.39 -11.98 -7.75
CA LEU A 179 -1.93 -12.50 -9.03
C LEU A 179 -0.44 -12.87 -8.94
N PRO A 180 0.04 -13.80 -9.77
CA PRO A 180 1.46 -14.08 -9.83
C PRO A 180 2.21 -12.87 -10.38
N TYR A 181 3.43 -12.64 -9.88
CA TYR A 181 4.32 -11.61 -10.39
C TYR A 181 5.27 -12.24 -11.43
N ARG A 182 5.35 -11.63 -12.57
CA ARG A 182 6.33 -11.95 -13.63
C ARG A 182 7.00 -10.69 -14.15
#